data_3efba6448dc7202702187bb325119e8b
#
_entry.id   3efba6448dc7202702187bb325119e8b
#
_cell.length_a   1.000
_cell.length_b   1.000
_cell.length_c   1.000
_cell.angle_alpha   90.00
_cell.angle_beta   90.00
_cell.angle_gamma   90.00
#
_symmetry.space_group_name_H-M   'P 1'
#
loop_
_entity.id
_entity.type
_entity.pdbx_description
1 polymer ?
#
loop_
_entity_poly.entity_id
_entity_poly.type
_entity_poly.pdbx_seq_one_letter_code
_entity_poly.pdbx_strand_id
1 'polypeptide(L)'
;MNSLLYALIKALRCHRWLRLLACAFIFSSLGNGLTQVVVFGLLLAWSAPPALLTLAFLFATVPGFIGSTIGEKLCSRWSPISLLILTEGLGLLALLFPLLGVGYHSVAALLAVQSTEALLSGMSWPALTLLFKRGLSEAELPAATCLENVIFASQVLLGTGLGVVLFQKTSVFTLLAIDAASFLGSLLMLWLAGRRFSAPSLPSSGEEEASAALRWRTLTVRQKRSLLLLPSLAAVGSPAMALLPALAQQIHPQDAAGLALPLLFARSMGQLCGPMLLKKESLTRFAAHTPRIIVCLGIFLASYGTLPLLSGWMACALGAIFIAHLASNILFAAGTFGVLSSFHLTQTASASGKAWRWQTLSASLFTGIAAAVAAGFGSVAALYAVSSAALVMVALIVRRYRE
;
A
#
# COMPACT_ATOMS: atom_id res chain seq x y z
N MET A 1 -25.14 -9.52 10.16
CA MET A 1 -23.94 -9.63 9.30
C MET A 1 -23.00 -8.45 9.63
N ASN A 2 -21.91 -8.71 10.37
CA ASN A 2 -21.04 -7.64 10.91
C ASN A 2 -19.66 -7.66 10.26
N SER A 3 -19.57 -8.05 8.95
CA SER A 3 -18.30 -8.04 8.22
C SER A 3 -17.90 -6.63 7.78
N LEU A 4 -16.60 -6.40 7.57
CA LEU A 4 -16.08 -5.13 7.04
C LEU A 4 -16.65 -4.82 5.66
N LEU A 5 -16.84 -5.83 4.83
CA LEU A 5 -17.46 -5.68 3.51
C LEU A 5 -18.90 -5.15 3.62
N TYR A 6 -19.68 -5.66 4.56
CA TYR A 6 -21.03 -5.15 4.80
C TYR A 6 -21.02 -3.69 5.27
N ALA A 7 -20.07 -3.36 6.16
CA ALA A 7 -19.87 -1.97 6.60
C ALA A 7 -19.53 -1.05 5.43
N LEU A 8 -18.65 -1.49 4.51
CA LEU A 8 -18.29 -0.76 3.29
C LEU A 8 -19.51 -0.58 2.37
N ILE A 9 -20.24 -1.65 2.06
CA ILE A 9 -21.43 -1.58 1.19
C ILE A 9 -22.46 -0.61 1.79
N LYS A 10 -22.69 -0.68 3.09
CA LYS A 10 -23.62 0.23 3.80
C LYS A 10 -23.14 1.69 3.68
N ALA A 11 -21.87 1.96 3.98
CA ALA A 11 -21.32 3.32 3.89
C ALA A 11 -21.36 3.85 2.44
N LEU A 12 -21.05 3.03 1.44
CA LEU A 12 -21.16 3.39 0.02
C LEU A 12 -22.60 3.70 -0.39
N ARG A 13 -23.60 3.03 0.18
CA ARG A 13 -25.02 3.33 -0.07
C ARG A 13 -25.47 4.63 0.57
N CYS A 14 -24.96 4.94 1.76
CA CYS A 14 -25.34 6.15 2.51
C CYS A 14 -24.63 7.40 1.99
N HIS A 15 -23.36 7.30 1.58
CA HIS A 15 -22.52 8.45 1.26
C HIS A 15 -22.18 8.50 -0.25
N ARG A 16 -22.78 9.44 -0.97
CA ARG A 16 -22.50 9.63 -2.43
C ARG A 16 -21.05 10.06 -2.68
N TRP A 17 -20.50 10.91 -1.82
CA TRP A 17 -19.09 11.33 -1.92
C TRP A 17 -18.13 10.16 -1.79
N LEU A 18 -18.41 9.21 -0.91
CA LEU A 18 -17.58 8.02 -0.69
C LEU A 18 -17.60 7.08 -1.91
N ARG A 19 -18.75 6.94 -2.59
CA ARG A 19 -18.84 6.17 -3.86
C ARG A 19 -17.97 6.79 -4.94
N LEU A 20 -18.07 8.11 -5.12
CA LEU A 20 -17.28 8.83 -6.10
C LEU A 20 -15.79 8.74 -5.80
N LEU A 21 -15.42 8.86 -4.52
CA LEU A 21 -14.05 8.68 -4.04
C LEU A 21 -13.56 7.25 -4.33
N ALA A 22 -14.35 6.23 -4.02
CA ALA A 22 -14.00 4.83 -4.30
C ALA A 22 -13.79 4.59 -5.79
N CYS A 23 -14.68 5.09 -6.65
CA CYS A 23 -14.53 5.01 -8.10
C CYS A 23 -13.25 5.73 -8.57
N ALA A 24 -12.98 6.95 -8.06
CA ALA A 24 -11.78 7.70 -8.40
C ALA A 24 -10.51 6.90 -8.14
N PHE A 25 -10.38 6.35 -6.94
CA PHE A 25 -9.19 5.57 -6.57
C PHE A 25 -9.09 4.22 -7.27
N ILE A 26 -10.20 3.58 -7.64
CA ILE A 26 -10.18 2.37 -8.47
C ILE A 26 -9.65 2.71 -9.87
N PHE A 27 -10.10 3.83 -10.49
CA PHE A 27 -9.57 4.30 -11.76
C PHE A 27 -8.09 4.62 -11.68
N SER A 28 -7.67 5.43 -10.70
CA SER A 28 -6.27 5.77 -10.48
C SER A 28 -5.40 4.53 -10.22
N SER A 29 -5.90 3.57 -9.42
CA SER A 29 -5.20 2.30 -9.15
C SER A 29 -5.01 1.46 -10.40
N LEU A 30 -6.01 1.44 -11.31
CA LEU A 30 -5.89 0.77 -12.61
C LEU A 30 -4.74 1.40 -13.41
N GLY A 31 -4.74 2.71 -13.57
CA GLY A 31 -3.73 3.44 -14.33
C GLY A 31 -2.33 3.27 -13.76
N ASN A 32 -2.13 3.52 -12.47
CA ASN A 32 -0.84 3.36 -11.80
C ASN A 32 -0.27 1.94 -11.96
N GLY A 33 -1.14 0.91 -11.95
CA GLY A 33 -0.70 -0.46 -12.22
C GLY A 33 -0.27 -0.69 -13.66
N LEU A 34 -0.93 -0.04 -14.64
CA LEU A 34 -0.52 -0.09 -16.05
C LEU A 34 0.84 0.58 -16.25
N THR A 35 1.04 1.78 -15.72
CA THR A 35 2.35 2.47 -15.79
C THR A 35 3.45 1.69 -15.10
N GLN A 36 3.19 1.03 -13.98
CA GLN A 36 4.16 0.14 -13.33
C GLN A 36 4.59 -1.00 -14.26
N VAL A 37 3.64 -1.63 -14.97
CA VAL A 37 3.95 -2.68 -15.96
C VAL A 37 4.75 -2.13 -17.14
N VAL A 38 4.41 -0.95 -17.63
CA VAL A 38 5.17 -0.27 -18.69
C VAL A 38 6.62 -0.05 -18.27
N VAL A 39 6.85 0.52 -17.09
CA VAL A 39 8.21 0.79 -16.60
C VAL A 39 9.02 -0.49 -16.47
N PHE A 40 8.52 -1.49 -15.75
CA PHE A 40 9.26 -2.74 -15.56
C PHE A 40 9.38 -3.54 -16.86
N GLY A 41 8.34 -3.55 -17.71
CA GLY A 41 8.36 -4.21 -19.01
C GLY A 41 9.41 -3.61 -19.96
N LEU A 42 9.54 -2.28 -20.00
CA LEU A 42 10.57 -1.61 -20.79
C LEU A 42 11.98 -1.85 -20.23
N LEU A 43 12.15 -1.76 -18.91
CA LEU A 43 13.46 -2.06 -18.30
C LEU A 43 13.92 -3.48 -18.60
N LEU A 44 13.01 -4.46 -18.58
CA LEU A 44 13.31 -5.84 -18.96
C LEU A 44 13.60 -5.96 -20.46
N ALA A 45 12.79 -5.34 -21.32
CA ALA A 45 12.98 -5.34 -22.77
C ALA A 45 14.31 -4.69 -23.17
N TRP A 46 14.78 -3.70 -22.42
CA TRP A 46 16.08 -3.06 -22.62
C TRP A 46 17.24 -3.80 -21.93
N SER A 47 17.00 -5.01 -21.42
CA SER A 47 18.01 -5.84 -20.73
C SER A 47 18.67 -5.11 -19.56
N ALA A 48 17.89 -4.37 -18.80
CA ALA A 48 18.37 -3.63 -17.64
C ALA A 48 19.01 -4.57 -16.62
N PRO A 49 20.17 -4.22 -16.04
CA PRO A 49 20.83 -5.06 -15.06
C PRO A 49 19.97 -5.20 -13.80
N PRO A 50 20.08 -6.31 -13.05
CA PRO A 50 19.29 -6.55 -11.82
C PRO A 50 19.40 -5.45 -10.78
N ALA A 51 20.56 -4.79 -10.69
CA ALA A 51 20.77 -3.64 -9.82
C ALA A 51 19.83 -2.47 -10.15
N LEU A 52 19.55 -2.25 -11.43
CA LEU A 52 18.65 -1.19 -11.88
C LEU A 52 17.19 -1.51 -11.54
N LEU A 53 16.78 -2.78 -11.63
CA LEU A 53 15.44 -3.22 -11.22
C LEU A 53 15.25 -3.03 -9.71
N THR A 54 16.29 -3.32 -8.92
CA THR A 54 16.28 -3.06 -7.47
C THR A 54 16.19 -1.55 -7.18
N LEU A 55 16.92 -0.73 -7.92
CA LEU A 55 16.87 0.73 -7.81
C LEU A 55 15.49 1.26 -8.19
N ALA A 56 14.85 0.73 -9.24
CA ALA A 56 13.48 1.06 -9.60
C ALA A 56 12.49 0.79 -8.46
N PHE A 57 12.64 -0.33 -7.77
CA PHE A 57 11.84 -0.64 -6.58
C PHE A 57 12.06 0.35 -5.43
N LEU A 58 13.29 0.77 -5.18
CA LEU A 58 13.60 1.78 -4.17
C LEU A 58 13.00 3.15 -4.55
N PHE A 59 13.08 3.54 -5.80
CA PHE A 59 12.45 4.77 -6.28
C PHE A 59 10.92 4.71 -6.24
N ALA A 60 10.32 3.55 -6.36
CA ALA A 60 8.89 3.35 -6.16
C ALA A 60 8.45 3.40 -4.68
N THR A 61 9.37 3.55 -3.73
CA THR A 61 9.05 3.47 -2.30
C THR A 61 9.58 4.68 -1.52
N VAL A 62 10.88 4.96 -1.60
CA VAL A 62 11.58 5.95 -0.75
C VAL A 62 11.01 7.38 -0.87
N PRO A 63 10.67 7.90 -2.07
CA PRO A 63 10.14 9.26 -2.19
C PRO A 63 8.82 9.48 -1.45
N GLY A 64 8.06 8.40 -1.20
CA GLY A 64 6.85 8.44 -0.38
C GLY A 64 7.08 8.93 1.05
N PHE A 65 8.29 8.74 1.59
CA PHE A 65 8.68 9.32 2.88
C PHE A 65 8.63 10.86 2.85
N ILE A 66 9.20 11.45 1.80
CA ILE A 66 9.19 12.92 1.61
C ILE A 66 7.75 13.37 1.33
N GLY A 67 7.04 12.65 0.44
CA GLY A 67 5.66 12.93 0.09
C GLY A 67 4.74 12.99 1.31
N SER A 68 4.85 12.03 2.24
CA SER A 68 4.02 12.02 3.45
C SER A 68 4.30 13.21 4.39
N THR A 69 5.53 13.72 4.41
CA THR A 69 5.88 14.92 5.18
C THR A 69 5.27 16.17 4.56
N ILE A 70 5.28 16.26 3.23
CA ILE A 70 4.65 17.35 2.49
C ILE A 70 3.13 17.28 2.66
N GLY A 71 2.53 16.09 2.47
CA GLY A 71 1.10 15.86 2.61
C GLY A 71 0.56 16.22 4.00
N GLU A 72 1.29 15.82 5.06
CA GLU A 72 0.95 16.19 6.45
C GLU A 72 0.88 17.73 6.62
N LYS A 73 1.89 18.45 6.12
CA LYS A 73 1.92 19.91 6.19
C LYS A 73 0.83 20.57 5.35
N LEU A 74 0.55 20.03 4.16
CA LEU A 74 -0.48 20.59 3.30
C LEU A 74 -1.90 20.33 3.86
N CYS A 75 -2.15 19.22 4.56
CA CYS A 75 -3.43 18.93 5.21
C CYS A 75 -3.82 19.98 6.28
N SER A 76 -2.86 20.74 6.84
CA SER A 76 -3.16 21.83 7.76
C SER A 76 -3.65 23.11 7.06
N ARG A 77 -3.40 23.26 5.77
CA ARG A 77 -3.70 24.47 5.00
C ARG A 77 -4.76 24.27 3.93
N TRP A 78 -4.85 23.06 3.38
CA TRP A 78 -5.70 22.72 2.25
C TRP A 78 -6.78 21.71 2.65
N SER A 79 -7.89 21.73 1.93
CA SER A 79 -8.89 20.68 2.11
C SER A 79 -8.33 19.33 1.66
N PRO A 80 -8.65 18.23 2.34
CA PRO A 80 -8.18 16.90 1.94
C PRO A 80 -8.52 16.56 0.48
N ILE A 81 -9.72 16.90 0.01
CA ILE A 81 -10.15 16.65 -1.37
C ILE A 81 -9.33 17.47 -2.36
N SER A 82 -9.05 18.74 -2.07
CA SER A 82 -8.22 19.58 -2.93
C SER A 82 -6.80 19.02 -3.06
N LEU A 83 -6.26 18.47 -1.98
CA LEU A 83 -4.94 17.82 -2.00
C LEU A 83 -4.97 16.53 -2.82
N LEU A 84 -6.03 15.73 -2.72
CA LEU A 84 -6.20 14.53 -3.56
C LEU A 84 -6.34 14.90 -5.05
N ILE A 85 -7.07 15.95 -5.40
CA ILE A 85 -7.18 16.45 -6.78
C ILE A 85 -5.81 16.92 -7.29
N LEU A 86 -5.04 17.63 -6.44
CA LEU A 86 -3.69 18.06 -6.81
C LEU A 86 -2.78 16.86 -7.10
N THR A 87 -2.77 15.84 -6.22
CA THR A 87 -1.92 14.66 -6.41
C THR A 87 -2.28 13.87 -7.66
N GLU A 88 -3.57 13.71 -7.98
CA GLU A 88 -4.02 13.08 -9.23
C GLU A 88 -3.64 13.92 -10.47
N GLY A 89 -3.77 15.24 -10.40
CA GLY A 89 -3.36 16.15 -11.49
C GLY A 89 -1.84 16.09 -11.74
N LEU A 90 -1.04 16.05 -10.68
CA LEU A 90 0.41 15.87 -10.80
C LEU A 90 0.76 14.45 -11.30
N GLY A 91 -0.02 13.42 -10.93
CA GLY A 91 0.11 12.06 -11.46
C GLY A 91 -0.11 12.01 -12.98
N LEU A 92 -1.16 12.68 -13.47
CA LEU A 92 -1.39 12.83 -14.91
C LEU A 92 -0.20 13.50 -15.63
N LEU A 93 0.36 14.57 -15.04
CA LEU A 93 1.55 15.24 -15.60
C LEU A 93 2.79 14.34 -15.53
N ALA A 94 2.90 13.48 -14.52
CA ALA A 94 4.02 12.55 -14.39
C ALA A 94 4.10 11.52 -15.53
N LEU A 95 3.00 11.28 -16.26
CA LEU A 95 3.00 10.43 -17.45
C LEU A 95 3.85 10.99 -18.61
N LEU A 96 4.25 12.25 -18.54
CA LEU A 96 5.25 12.79 -19.45
C LEU A 96 6.61 12.08 -19.30
N PHE A 97 6.97 11.61 -18.11
CA PHE A 97 8.22 10.89 -17.89
C PHE A 97 8.32 9.58 -18.67
N PRO A 98 7.35 8.63 -18.59
CA PRO A 98 7.44 7.42 -19.40
C PRO A 98 7.32 7.71 -20.91
N LEU A 99 6.59 8.73 -21.33
CA LEU A 99 6.58 9.17 -22.74
C LEU A 99 7.98 9.60 -23.21
N LEU A 100 8.68 10.43 -22.41
CA LEU A 100 10.06 10.79 -22.68
C LEU A 100 11.01 9.58 -22.59
N GLY A 101 10.75 8.68 -21.62
CA GLY A 101 11.49 7.44 -21.45
C GLY A 101 11.48 6.58 -22.72
N VAL A 102 10.31 6.40 -23.31
CA VAL A 102 10.13 5.66 -24.57
C VAL A 102 10.78 6.41 -25.74
N GLY A 103 10.51 7.71 -25.87
CA GLY A 103 10.99 8.53 -26.99
C GLY A 103 12.52 8.65 -27.05
N TYR A 104 13.18 8.75 -25.91
CA TYR A 104 14.65 8.93 -25.81
C TYR A 104 15.41 7.73 -25.27
N HIS A 105 14.76 6.56 -25.10
CA HIS A 105 15.35 5.36 -24.46
C HIS A 105 15.97 5.68 -23.08
N SER A 106 15.34 6.58 -22.32
CA SER A 106 15.87 7.10 -21.07
C SER A 106 15.39 6.32 -19.85
N VAL A 107 16.27 5.50 -19.28
CA VAL A 107 16.01 4.81 -18.00
C VAL A 107 15.74 5.81 -16.87
N ALA A 108 16.45 6.94 -16.85
CA ALA A 108 16.25 7.96 -15.81
C ALA A 108 14.81 8.50 -15.81
N ALA A 109 14.21 8.68 -17.00
CA ALA A 109 12.82 9.12 -17.11
C ALA A 109 11.84 8.03 -16.61
N LEU A 110 12.11 6.75 -16.86
CA LEU A 110 11.32 5.65 -16.31
C LEU A 110 11.41 5.57 -14.78
N LEU A 111 12.57 5.82 -14.21
CA LEU A 111 12.74 5.87 -12.76
C LEU A 111 12.09 7.13 -12.16
N ALA A 112 12.06 8.24 -12.90
CA ALA A 112 11.44 9.48 -12.47
C ALA A 112 9.93 9.35 -12.25
N VAL A 113 9.20 8.62 -13.12
CA VAL A 113 7.77 8.39 -12.89
C VAL A 113 7.52 7.58 -11.62
N GLN A 114 8.30 6.52 -11.37
CA GLN A 114 8.18 5.72 -10.15
C GLN A 114 8.41 6.58 -8.89
N SER A 115 9.42 7.45 -8.93
CA SER A 115 9.72 8.38 -7.84
C SER A 115 8.58 9.37 -7.60
N THR A 116 8.02 9.91 -8.69
CA THR A 116 6.91 10.87 -8.61
C THR A 116 5.65 10.20 -8.07
N GLU A 117 5.28 9.04 -8.57
CA GLU A 117 4.13 8.27 -8.07
C GLU A 117 4.28 7.93 -6.57
N ALA A 118 5.45 7.50 -6.14
CA ALA A 118 5.72 7.23 -4.73
C ALA A 118 5.59 8.49 -3.86
N LEU A 119 6.11 9.61 -4.33
CA LEU A 119 6.00 10.91 -3.64
C LEU A 119 4.53 11.34 -3.54
N LEU A 120 3.77 11.28 -4.63
CA LEU A 120 2.36 11.66 -4.67
C LEU A 120 1.49 10.74 -3.82
N SER A 121 1.74 9.44 -3.82
CA SER A 121 1.08 8.48 -2.93
C SER A 121 1.34 8.80 -1.46
N GLY A 122 2.58 9.14 -1.11
CA GLY A 122 2.92 9.61 0.23
C GLY A 122 2.16 10.90 0.61
N MET A 123 2.00 11.84 -0.32
CA MET A 123 1.24 13.08 -0.09
C MET A 123 -0.25 12.83 0.07
N SER A 124 -0.84 11.95 -0.71
CA SER A 124 -2.28 11.68 -0.71
C SER A 124 -2.74 10.89 0.52
N TRP A 125 -1.88 10.04 1.09
CA TRP A 125 -2.26 9.16 2.20
C TRP A 125 -2.76 9.90 3.45
N PRO A 126 -2.08 10.92 4.00
CA PRO A 126 -2.60 11.71 5.12
C PRO A 126 -3.93 12.42 4.80
N ALA A 127 -4.07 12.89 3.55
CA ALA A 127 -5.31 13.55 3.10
C ALA A 127 -6.48 12.58 3.03
N LEU A 128 -6.27 11.39 2.50
CA LEU A 128 -7.29 10.34 2.42
C LEU A 128 -7.76 9.91 3.81
N THR A 129 -6.81 9.66 4.72
CA THR A 129 -7.11 9.27 6.10
C THR A 129 -7.87 10.38 6.85
N LEU A 130 -7.48 11.65 6.66
CA LEU A 130 -8.17 12.80 7.23
C LEU A 130 -9.58 12.97 6.64
N LEU A 131 -9.75 12.73 5.33
CA LEU A 131 -11.05 12.79 4.67
C LEU A 131 -12.02 11.76 5.26
N PHE A 132 -11.56 10.52 5.45
CA PHE A 132 -12.35 9.48 6.09
C PHE A 132 -12.76 9.87 7.53
N LYS A 133 -11.81 10.38 8.29
CA LYS A 133 -12.08 10.81 9.70
C LYS A 133 -13.05 11.97 9.78
N ARG A 134 -13.06 12.87 8.78
CA ARG A 134 -14.02 13.99 8.71
C ARG A 134 -15.39 13.59 8.20
N GLY A 135 -15.45 12.66 7.27
CA GLY A 135 -16.68 12.33 6.53
C GLY A 135 -17.45 11.13 7.05
N LEU A 136 -16.85 10.31 7.92
CA LEU A 136 -17.45 9.09 8.46
C LEU A 136 -17.58 9.17 9.97
N SER A 137 -18.68 8.66 10.48
CA SER A 137 -18.86 8.47 11.93
C SER A 137 -17.90 7.39 12.46
N GLU A 138 -17.60 7.42 13.76
CA GLU A 138 -16.76 6.40 14.42
C GLU A 138 -17.24 4.97 14.14
N ALA A 139 -18.57 4.81 14.02
CA ALA A 139 -19.19 3.52 13.69
C ALA A 139 -18.93 3.08 12.22
N GLU A 140 -18.58 3.99 11.32
CA GLU A 140 -18.34 3.76 9.90
C GLU A 140 -16.85 3.70 9.52
N LEU A 141 -15.93 4.09 10.42
CA LEU A 141 -14.48 4.01 10.16
C LEU A 141 -14.00 2.63 9.69
N PRO A 142 -14.58 1.49 10.12
CA PRO A 142 -14.24 0.20 9.55
C PRO A 142 -14.49 0.09 8.03
N ALA A 143 -15.44 0.88 7.49
CA ALA A 143 -15.68 0.92 6.04
C ALA A 143 -14.53 1.60 5.28
N ALA A 144 -13.94 2.66 5.85
CA ALA A 144 -12.75 3.31 5.30
C ALA A 144 -11.58 2.33 5.17
N THR A 145 -11.30 1.59 6.24
CA THR A 145 -10.26 0.56 6.26
C THR A 145 -10.48 -0.52 5.20
N CYS A 146 -11.73 -0.97 5.02
CA CYS A 146 -12.07 -1.92 3.97
C CYS A 146 -11.85 -1.31 2.57
N LEU A 147 -12.22 -0.05 2.37
CA LEU A 147 -12.04 0.66 1.10
C LEU A 147 -10.54 0.81 0.75
N GLU A 148 -9.68 1.17 1.71
CA GLU A 148 -8.22 1.23 1.50
C GLU A 148 -7.67 -0.11 1.00
N ASN A 149 -8.12 -1.23 1.56
CA ASN A 149 -7.71 -2.55 1.10
C ASN A 149 -8.22 -2.86 -0.32
N VAL A 150 -9.45 -2.46 -0.66
CA VAL A 150 -10.01 -2.63 -2.00
C VAL A 150 -9.21 -1.81 -3.02
N ILE A 151 -8.89 -0.55 -2.72
CA ILE A 151 -8.07 0.32 -3.56
C ILE A 151 -6.71 -0.33 -3.83
N PHE A 152 -6.03 -0.78 -2.77
CA PHE A 152 -4.71 -1.41 -2.87
C PHE A 152 -4.74 -2.72 -3.68
N ALA A 153 -5.76 -3.57 -3.46
CA ALA A 153 -5.93 -4.79 -4.24
C ALA A 153 -6.28 -4.51 -5.71
N SER A 154 -7.02 -3.44 -5.99
CA SER A 154 -7.39 -3.02 -7.34
C SER A 154 -6.17 -2.65 -8.19
N GLN A 155 -5.16 -2.00 -7.61
CA GLN A 155 -3.92 -1.67 -8.32
C GLN A 155 -3.23 -2.92 -8.87
N VAL A 156 -3.17 -3.98 -8.09
CA VAL A 156 -2.50 -5.22 -8.52
C VAL A 156 -3.42 -6.06 -9.41
N LEU A 157 -4.68 -6.25 -9.04
CA LEU A 157 -5.61 -7.09 -9.82
C LEU A 157 -5.97 -6.46 -11.17
N LEU A 158 -6.42 -5.21 -11.15
CA LEU A 158 -6.87 -4.52 -12.36
C LEU A 158 -5.70 -3.88 -13.10
N GLY A 159 -4.85 -3.12 -12.40
CA GLY A 159 -3.75 -2.40 -13.01
C GLY A 159 -2.65 -3.34 -13.52
N THR A 160 -1.96 -4.02 -12.61
CA THR A 160 -0.85 -4.89 -12.99
C THR A 160 -1.33 -6.13 -13.76
N GLY A 161 -2.44 -6.76 -13.35
CA GLY A 161 -2.98 -7.95 -14.01
C GLY A 161 -3.38 -7.69 -15.46
N LEU A 162 -4.18 -6.64 -15.72
CA LEU A 162 -4.51 -6.22 -17.09
C LEU A 162 -3.29 -5.70 -17.83
N GLY A 163 -2.43 -4.96 -17.14
CA GLY A 163 -1.21 -4.40 -17.71
C GLY A 163 -0.32 -5.45 -18.34
N VAL A 164 -0.05 -6.57 -17.65
CA VAL A 164 0.78 -7.66 -18.19
C VAL A 164 0.15 -8.27 -19.44
N VAL A 165 -1.16 -8.50 -19.45
CA VAL A 165 -1.87 -9.05 -20.61
C VAL A 165 -1.85 -8.08 -21.78
N LEU A 166 -2.07 -6.80 -21.52
CA LEU A 166 -2.14 -5.77 -22.55
C LEU A 166 -0.73 -5.40 -23.09
N PHE A 167 0.30 -5.42 -22.24
CA PHE A 167 1.68 -5.06 -22.62
C PHE A 167 2.21 -5.91 -23.79
N GLN A 168 1.78 -7.18 -23.86
CA GLN A 168 2.16 -8.08 -24.96
C GLN A 168 1.31 -7.91 -26.23
N LYS A 169 0.15 -7.24 -26.13
CA LYS A 169 -0.84 -7.16 -27.21
C LYS A 169 -1.03 -5.75 -27.77
N THR A 170 -0.60 -4.74 -27.05
CA THR A 170 -0.82 -3.33 -27.43
C THR A 170 0.47 -2.53 -27.36
N SER A 171 0.46 -1.33 -27.93
CA SER A 171 1.62 -0.43 -27.83
C SER A 171 1.71 0.18 -26.42
N VAL A 172 2.93 0.53 -26.02
CA VAL A 172 3.19 1.26 -24.77
C VAL A 172 2.41 2.57 -24.73
N PHE A 173 2.28 3.28 -25.86
CA PHE A 173 1.51 4.51 -25.95
C PHE A 173 0.03 4.29 -25.68
N THR A 174 -0.54 3.17 -26.10
CA THR A 174 -1.94 2.80 -25.79
C THR A 174 -2.12 2.60 -24.28
N LEU A 175 -1.18 1.92 -23.61
CA LEU A 175 -1.23 1.72 -22.17
C LEU A 175 -1.15 3.06 -21.40
N LEU A 176 -0.24 3.95 -21.81
CA LEU A 176 -0.13 5.28 -21.21
C LEU A 176 -1.35 6.15 -21.50
N ALA A 177 -2.00 6.01 -22.67
CA ALA A 177 -3.25 6.71 -22.98
C ALA A 177 -4.41 6.20 -22.11
N ILE A 178 -4.49 4.89 -21.84
CA ILE A 178 -5.48 4.32 -20.92
C ILE A 178 -5.23 4.85 -19.50
N ASP A 179 -3.97 4.94 -19.07
CA ASP A 179 -3.63 5.50 -17.77
C ASP A 179 -3.99 6.99 -17.69
N ALA A 180 -3.67 7.80 -18.70
CA ALA A 180 -4.08 9.20 -18.76
C ALA A 180 -5.61 9.34 -18.66
N ALA A 181 -6.36 8.50 -19.37
CA ALA A 181 -7.82 8.48 -19.29
C ALA A 181 -8.31 8.09 -17.88
N SER A 182 -7.60 7.18 -17.19
CA SER A 182 -7.92 6.79 -15.82
C SER A 182 -7.70 7.94 -14.83
N PHE A 183 -6.62 8.71 -14.96
CA PHE A 183 -6.39 9.94 -14.18
C PHE A 183 -7.44 11.00 -14.43
N LEU A 184 -7.84 11.23 -15.69
CA LEU A 184 -8.92 12.16 -16.00
C LEU A 184 -10.25 11.73 -15.40
N GLY A 185 -10.55 10.42 -15.45
CA GLY A 185 -11.72 9.84 -14.79
C GLY A 185 -11.66 10.02 -13.27
N SER A 186 -10.52 9.77 -12.65
CA SER A 186 -10.28 9.98 -11.23
C SER A 186 -10.47 11.43 -10.82
N LEU A 187 -9.87 12.38 -11.55
CA LEU A 187 -10.01 13.83 -11.32
C LEU A 187 -11.47 14.27 -11.38
N LEU A 188 -12.23 13.82 -12.40
CA LEU A 188 -13.65 14.11 -12.51
C LEU A 188 -14.43 13.58 -11.30
N MET A 189 -14.18 12.33 -10.91
CA MET A 189 -14.87 11.71 -9.77
C MET A 189 -14.51 12.39 -8.44
N LEU A 190 -13.25 12.80 -8.23
CA LEU A 190 -12.82 13.55 -7.05
C LEU A 190 -13.45 14.94 -7.00
N TRP A 191 -13.52 15.64 -8.13
CA TRP A 191 -14.19 16.93 -8.21
C TRP A 191 -15.68 16.82 -7.88
N LEU A 192 -16.38 15.81 -8.43
CA LEU A 192 -17.77 15.52 -8.10
C LEU A 192 -17.93 15.12 -6.62
N ALA A 193 -16.98 14.33 -6.06
CA ALA A 193 -16.98 13.99 -4.66
C ALA A 193 -16.85 15.24 -3.77
N GLY A 194 -15.97 16.17 -4.14
CA GLY A 194 -15.79 17.44 -3.44
C GLY A 194 -17.07 18.29 -3.40
N ARG A 195 -17.82 18.31 -4.49
CA ARG A 195 -19.14 19.00 -4.54
C ARG A 195 -20.21 18.34 -3.68
N ARG A 196 -20.06 17.05 -3.34
CA ARG A 196 -21.01 16.28 -2.54
C ARG A 196 -20.55 16.07 -1.12
N PHE A 197 -19.33 16.45 -0.81
CA PHE A 197 -18.75 16.34 0.53
C PHE A 197 -19.15 17.54 1.36
N SER A 198 -20.04 17.31 2.32
CA SER A 198 -20.38 18.30 3.35
C SER A 198 -19.67 17.88 4.62
N ALA A 199 -18.53 18.49 4.93
CA ALA A 199 -17.91 18.30 6.23
C ALA A 199 -18.83 18.88 7.32
N PRO A 200 -19.06 18.19 8.45
CA PRO A 200 -19.60 18.85 9.63
C PRO A 200 -18.73 20.07 9.93
N SER A 201 -19.37 21.22 10.18
CA SER A 201 -18.67 22.44 10.60
C SER A 201 -17.81 22.10 11.81
N LEU A 202 -16.49 22.23 11.68
CA LEU A 202 -15.60 22.15 12.84
C LEU A 202 -16.01 23.29 13.80
N PRO A 203 -16.15 23.02 15.11
CA PRO A 203 -16.27 24.10 16.05
C PRO A 203 -15.02 25.00 15.89
N SER A 204 -15.25 26.29 15.74
CA SER A 204 -14.23 27.32 15.49
C SER A 204 -13.27 27.58 16.66
N SER A 205 -13.26 26.72 17.66
CA SER A 205 -12.37 26.79 18.81
C SER A 205 -11.09 26.00 18.55
N GLY A 206 -10.02 26.69 18.17
CA GLY A 206 -8.68 26.16 18.28
C GLY A 206 -7.88 25.99 16.98
N GLU A 207 -7.74 27.07 16.20
CA GLU A 207 -6.74 27.09 15.09
C GLU A 207 -5.29 26.87 15.58
N GLU A 208 -5.01 27.03 16.88
CA GLU A 208 -3.68 26.85 17.47
C GLU A 208 -3.30 25.41 17.80
N GLU A 209 -4.25 24.48 17.97
CA GLU A 209 -3.92 23.06 18.25
C GLU A 209 -3.64 22.21 16.99
N ALA A 210 -3.88 22.73 15.80
CA ALA A 210 -3.80 21.98 14.54
C ALA A 210 -2.38 21.55 14.14
N SER A 211 -1.34 21.95 14.86
CA SER A 211 0.07 21.64 14.53
C SER A 211 0.90 21.16 15.72
N ALA A 212 0.30 20.63 16.76
CA ALA A 212 1.08 19.98 17.81
C ALA A 212 1.76 18.73 17.24
N ALA A 213 3.04 18.86 16.88
CA ALA A 213 3.84 17.73 16.42
C ALA A 213 3.68 16.56 17.40
N LEU A 214 3.22 15.41 16.88
CA LEU A 214 3.01 14.23 17.69
C LEU A 214 4.33 13.80 18.35
N ARG A 215 4.50 14.13 19.61
CA ARG A 215 5.69 13.74 20.39
C ARG A 215 5.49 12.32 20.91
N TRP A 216 6.41 11.41 20.57
CA TRP A 216 6.34 10.00 20.98
C TRP A 216 6.11 9.81 22.50
N ARG A 217 6.73 10.69 23.32
CA ARG A 217 6.65 10.58 24.78
C ARG A 217 5.24 10.85 25.33
N THR A 218 4.45 11.70 24.66
CA THR A 218 3.10 12.07 25.12
C THR A 218 2.01 11.11 24.63
N LEU A 219 2.34 10.20 23.71
CA LEU A 219 1.37 9.25 23.17
C LEU A 219 1.02 8.15 24.17
N THR A 220 -0.26 7.78 24.21
CA THR A 220 -0.74 6.61 24.96
C THR A 220 -0.17 5.32 24.38
N VAL A 221 -0.21 4.23 25.14
CA VAL A 221 0.23 2.90 24.69
C VAL A 221 -0.55 2.50 23.44
N ARG A 222 -1.86 2.69 23.42
CA ARG A 222 -2.73 2.40 22.27
C ARG A 222 -2.31 3.18 21.01
N GLN A 223 -2.02 4.47 21.13
CA GLN A 223 -1.56 5.30 20.02
C GLN A 223 -0.18 4.86 19.48
N LYS A 224 0.76 4.59 20.38
CA LYS A 224 2.09 4.06 20.02
C LYS A 224 1.97 2.76 19.23
N ARG A 225 1.13 1.85 19.72
CA ARG A 225 0.87 0.57 19.09
C ARG A 225 0.25 0.71 17.70
N SER A 226 -0.75 1.60 17.54
CA SER A 226 -1.38 1.89 16.26
C SER A 226 -0.38 2.41 15.23
N LEU A 227 0.58 3.25 15.63
CA LEU A 227 1.64 3.75 14.75
C LEU A 227 2.68 2.67 14.39
N LEU A 228 2.88 1.66 15.24
CA LEU A 228 3.89 0.62 15.02
C LEU A 228 3.40 -0.57 14.21
N LEU A 229 2.08 -0.78 14.05
CA LEU A 229 1.54 -1.95 13.36
C LEU A 229 1.94 -2.01 11.89
N LEU A 230 1.74 -0.92 11.12
CA LEU A 230 2.11 -0.87 9.70
C LEU A 230 3.62 -0.98 9.46
N PRO A 231 4.50 -0.26 10.20
CA PRO A 231 5.95 -0.47 10.14
C PRO A 231 6.37 -1.89 10.47
N SER A 232 5.73 -2.52 11.45
CA SER A 232 6.00 -3.92 11.85
C SER A 232 5.66 -4.90 10.72
N LEU A 233 4.50 -4.70 10.10
CA LEU A 233 4.10 -5.49 8.94
C LEU A 233 5.09 -5.31 7.78
N ALA A 234 5.52 -4.07 7.52
CA ALA A 234 6.47 -3.75 6.47
C ALA A 234 7.86 -4.36 6.73
N ALA A 235 8.34 -4.33 7.97
CA ALA A 235 9.64 -4.90 8.33
C ALA A 235 9.72 -6.42 8.04
N VAL A 236 8.66 -7.15 8.33
CA VAL A 236 8.59 -8.61 8.10
C VAL A 236 8.21 -8.94 6.66
N GLY A 237 7.25 -8.19 6.10
CA GLY A 237 6.62 -8.52 4.82
C GLY A 237 7.38 -8.04 3.59
N SER A 238 7.94 -6.82 3.63
CA SER A 238 8.57 -6.23 2.44
C SER A 238 9.77 -7.01 1.92
N PRO A 239 10.69 -7.56 2.74
CA PRO A 239 11.75 -8.43 2.27
C PRO A 239 11.24 -9.65 1.52
N ALA A 240 10.27 -10.36 2.10
CA ALA A 240 9.68 -11.55 1.50
C ALA A 240 9.01 -11.25 0.16
N MET A 241 8.27 -10.14 0.08
CA MET A 241 7.63 -9.69 -1.16
C MET A 241 8.64 -9.28 -2.24
N ALA A 242 9.71 -8.62 -1.87
CA ALA A 242 10.78 -8.22 -2.81
C ALA A 242 11.54 -9.42 -3.37
N LEU A 243 11.68 -10.49 -2.59
CA LEU A 243 12.34 -11.73 -3.02
C LEU A 243 11.42 -12.66 -3.82
N LEU A 244 10.11 -12.37 -3.91
CA LEU A 244 9.15 -13.25 -4.58
C LEU A 244 9.50 -13.60 -6.04
N PRO A 245 10.00 -12.69 -6.89
CA PRO A 245 10.43 -13.06 -8.25
C PRO A 245 11.57 -14.08 -8.27
N ALA A 246 12.56 -13.93 -7.38
CA ALA A 246 13.66 -14.88 -7.25
C ALA A 246 13.21 -16.25 -6.70
N LEU A 247 12.23 -16.26 -5.79
CA LEU A 247 11.62 -17.48 -5.29
C LEU A 247 10.77 -18.16 -6.36
N ALA A 248 10.06 -17.40 -7.21
CA ALA A 248 9.30 -17.93 -8.35
C ALA A 248 10.22 -18.66 -9.33
N GLN A 249 11.41 -18.12 -9.57
CA GLN A 249 12.42 -18.77 -10.42
C GLN A 249 12.90 -20.13 -9.83
N GLN A 250 12.94 -20.26 -8.52
CA GLN A 250 13.29 -21.52 -7.87
C GLN A 250 12.15 -22.55 -7.91
N ILE A 251 10.88 -22.08 -7.81
CA ILE A 251 9.70 -22.95 -7.89
C ILE A 251 9.52 -23.49 -9.31
N HIS A 252 9.71 -22.65 -10.31
CA HIS A 252 9.53 -22.99 -11.71
C HIS A 252 10.65 -22.41 -12.59
N PRO A 253 11.85 -23.04 -12.60
CA PRO A 253 13.03 -22.51 -13.28
C PRO A 253 12.84 -22.29 -14.78
N GLN A 254 11.99 -23.09 -15.43
CA GLN A 254 11.77 -23.05 -16.88
C GLN A 254 10.80 -21.94 -17.31
N ASP A 255 9.91 -21.47 -16.42
CA ASP A 255 8.92 -20.42 -16.69
C ASP A 255 8.61 -19.59 -15.43
N ALA A 256 9.62 -18.92 -14.92
CA ALA A 256 9.45 -18.03 -13.76
C ALA A 256 8.53 -16.84 -14.07
N ALA A 257 8.54 -16.35 -15.31
CA ALA A 257 7.70 -15.24 -15.73
C ALA A 257 6.22 -15.65 -15.80
N GLY A 258 5.92 -16.87 -16.28
CA GLY A 258 4.57 -17.42 -16.29
C GLY A 258 3.99 -17.68 -14.89
N LEU A 259 4.85 -17.98 -13.91
CA LEU A 259 4.42 -18.14 -12.50
C LEU A 259 4.22 -16.80 -11.80
N ALA A 260 4.94 -15.75 -12.16
CA ALA A 260 4.90 -14.46 -11.47
C ALA A 260 3.49 -13.85 -11.45
N LEU A 261 2.77 -13.88 -12.58
CA LEU A 261 1.42 -13.32 -12.68
C LEU A 261 0.39 -14.08 -11.82
N PRO A 262 0.29 -15.42 -11.86
CA PRO A 262 -0.54 -16.18 -10.93
C PRO A 262 -0.22 -15.92 -9.45
N LEU A 263 1.06 -15.79 -9.07
CA LEU A 263 1.46 -15.44 -7.70
C LEU A 263 0.97 -14.05 -7.29
N LEU A 264 1.10 -13.05 -8.17
CA LEU A 264 0.55 -11.71 -7.93
C LEU A 264 -0.97 -11.72 -7.81
N PHE A 265 -1.66 -12.53 -8.62
CA PHE A 265 -3.10 -12.72 -8.51
C PHE A 265 -3.49 -13.35 -7.16
N ALA A 266 -2.86 -14.46 -6.77
CA ALA A 266 -3.08 -15.10 -5.48
C ALA A 266 -2.80 -14.17 -4.31
N ARG A 267 -1.74 -13.35 -4.39
CA ARG A 267 -1.43 -12.28 -3.46
C ARG A 267 -2.61 -11.32 -3.31
N SER A 268 -3.10 -10.78 -4.41
CA SER A 268 -4.15 -9.76 -4.40
C SER A 268 -5.49 -10.33 -3.92
N MET A 269 -5.79 -11.58 -4.25
CA MET A 269 -6.96 -12.27 -3.71
C MET A 269 -6.85 -12.43 -2.18
N GLY A 270 -5.66 -12.81 -1.66
CA GLY A 270 -5.42 -12.86 -0.22
C GLY A 270 -5.59 -11.48 0.45
N GLN A 271 -5.06 -10.44 -0.18
CA GLN A 271 -5.19 -9.05 0.28
C GLN A 271 -6.65 -8.60 0.36
N LEU A 272 -7.45 -8.93 -0.63
CA LEU A 272 -8.86 -8.58 -0.67
C LEU A 272 -9.68 -9.38 0.36
N CYS A 273 -9.45 -10.69 0.44
CA CYS A 273 -10.21 -11.59 1.31
C CYS A 273 -9.88 -11.41 2.80
N GLY A 274 -8.64 -11.08 3.15
CA GLY A 274 -8.20 -10.97 4.54
C GLY A 274 -9.08 -10.05 5.39
N PRO A 275 -9.25 -8.78 5.03
CA PRO A 275 -10.13 -7.85 5.75
C PRO A 275 -11.60 -8.26 5.74
N MET A 276 -12.08 -8.91 4.67
CA MET A 276 -13.47 -9.34 4.54
C MET A 276 -13.87 -10.40 5.58
N LEU A 277 -12.91 -11.19 6.06
CA LEU A 277 -13.13 -12.20 7.11
C LEU A 277 -13.27 -11.56 8.50
N LEU A 278 -12.85 -10.31 8.68
CA LEU A 278 -12.93 -9.64 9.97
C LEU A 278 -14.33 -9.11 10.24
N LYS A 279 -14.77 -9.30 11.48
CA LYS A 279 -15.95 -8.62 12.01
C LYS A 279 -15.54 -7.21 12.46
N LYS A 280 -16.44 -6.25 12.28
CA LYS A 280 -16.26 -4.85 12.68
C LYS A 280 -15.80 -4.72 14.14
N GLU A 281 -16.46 -5.45 15.07
CA GLU A 281 -16.16 -5.40 16.50
C GLU A 281 -14.82 -6.08 16.84
N SER A 282 -14.30 -6.92 15.94
CA SER A 282 -13.04 -7.63 16.16
C SER A 282 -11.81 -6.79 15.84
N LEU A 283 -11.93 -5.72 15.04
CA LEU A 283 -10.80 -4.89 14.64
C LEU A 283 -10.04 -4.29 15.85
N THR A 284 -10.76 -3.66 16.77
CA THR A 284 -10.18 -3.08 17.99
C THR A 284 -9.52 -4.13 18.87
N ARG A 285 -10.22 -5.26 19.09
CA ARG A 285 -9.68 -6.37 19.88
C ARG A 285 -8.47 -7.02 19.18
N PHE A 286 -8.48 -7.09 17.86
CA PHE A 286 -7.38 -7.67 17.09
C PHE A 286 -6.13 -6.79 17.21
N ALA A 287 -6.27 -5.48 17.03
CA ALA A 287 -5.18 -4.53 17.17
C ALA A 287 -4.59 -4.51 18.60
N ALA A 288 -5.43 -4.74 19.63
CA ALA A 288 -5.00 -4.79 21.02
C ALA A 288 -4.30 -6.12 21.42
N HIS A 289 -4.50 -7.21 20.69
CA HIS A 289 -4.03 -8.55 21.06
C HIS A 289 -2.67 -8.88 20.44
N THR A 290 -1.58 -8.73 21.21
CA THR A 290 -0.19 -9.04 20.78
C THR A 290 -0.03 -10.45 20.21
N PRO A 291 -0.54 -11.54 20.84
CA PRO A 291 -0.41 -12.88 20.24
C PRO A 291 -0.99 -13.00 18.84
N ARG A 292 -2.14 -12.36 18.56
CA ARG A 292 -2.76 -12.42 17.24
C ARG A 292 -1.92 -11.75 16.16
N ILE A 293 -1.26 -10.64 16.50
CA ILE A 293 -0.35 -9.93 15.60
C ILE A 293 0.82 -10.84 15.25
N ILE A 294 1.46 -11.44 16.27
CA ILE A 294 2.61 -12.35 16.09
C ILE A 294 2.19 -13.58 15.28
N VAL A 295 1.02 -14.15 15.54
CA VAL A 295 0.50 -15.30 14.80
C VAL A 295 0.28 -14.96 13.33
N CYS A 296 -0.33 -13.80 13.00
CA CYS A 296 -0.52 -13.40 11.62
C CYS A 296 0.81 -13.17 10.88
N LEU A 297 1.79 -12.51 11.53
CA LEU A 297 3.14 -12.35 10.96
C LEU A 297 3.84 -13.70 10.82
N GLY A 298 3.66 -14.60 11.79
CA GLY A 298 4.19 -15.96 11.74
C GLY A 298 3.59 -16.79 10.60
N ILE A 299 2.26 -16.73 10.40
CA ILE A 299 1.57 -17.37 9.26
C ILE A 299 2.10 -16.79 7.94
N PHE A 300 2.24 -15.48 7.84
CA PHE A 300 2.81 -14.83 6.66
C PHE A 300 4.22 -15.39 6.36
N LEU A 301 5.09 -15.35 7.35
CA LEU A 301 6.48 -15.78 7.16
C LEU A 301 6.58 -17.29 6.91
N ALA A 302 5.81 -18.12 7.62
CA ALA A 302 5.79 -19.56 7.39
C ALA A 302 5.32 -19.89 5.97
N SER A 303 4.25 -19.22 5.49
CA SER A 303 3.75 -19.41 4.12
C SER A 303 4.80 -19.03 3.06
N TYR A 304 5.51 -17.91 3.23
CA TYR A 304 6.61 -17.57 2.32
C TYR A 304 7.78 -18.55 2.46
N GLY A 305 8.08 -18.99 3.69
CA GLY A 305 9.15 -19.93 3.98
C GLY A 305 8.94 -21.33 3.40
N THR A 306 7.69 -21.72 3.10
CA THR A 306 7.41 -22.98 2.41
C THR A 306 7.65 -22.92 0.90
N LEU A 307 7.67 -21.73 0.28
CA LEU A 307 7.79 -21.59 -1.18
C LEU A 307 9.00 -22.33 -1.78
N PRO A 308 10.21 -22.25 -1.22
CA PRO A 308 11.36 -23.00 -1.76
C PRO A 308 11.19 -24.52 -1.74
N LEU A 309 10.30 -25.03 -0.88
CA LEU A 309 10.02 -26.46 -0.75
C LEU A 309 8.93 -26.94 -1.72
N LEU A 310 8.25 -26.03 -2.40
CA LEU A 310 7.10 -26.30 -3.27
C LEU A 310 7.49 -26.34 -4.76
N SER A 311 8.72 -26.70 -5.08
CA SER A 311 9.16 -26.86 -6.47
C SER A 311 8.28 -27.89 -7.19
N GLY A 312 7.73 -27.49 -8.35
CA GLY A 312 6.78 -28.30 -9.11
C GLY A 312 5.34 -28.34 -8.60
N TRP A 313 5.05 -27.75 -7.42
CA TRP A 313 3.71 -27.76 -6.80
C TRP A 313 3.06 -26.37 -6.89
N MET A 314 2.78 -25.90 -8.11
CA MET A 314 2.27 -24.56 -8.37
C MET A 314 1.01 -24.22 -7.56
N ALA A 315 0.03 -25.13 -7.48
CA ALA A 315 -1.21 -24.90 -6.74
C ALA A 315 -0.95 -24.67 -5.24
N CYS A 316 0.01 -25.39 -4.65
CA CYS A 316 0.39 -25.21 -3.25
C CYS A 316 1.12 -23.88 -3.04
N ALA A 317 1.98 -23.46 -3.97
CA ALA A 317 2.66 -22.17 -3.93
C ALA A 317 1.65 -21.00 -4.02
N LEU A 318 0.65 -21.08 -4.90
CA LEU A 318 -0.44 -20.09 -4.97
C LEU A 318 -1.24 -20.04 -3.68
N GLY A 319 -1.58 -21.21 -3.10
CA GLY A 319 -2.26 -21.31 -1.81
C GLY A 319 -1.45 -20.70 -0.67
N ALA A 320 -0.13 -20.94 -0.62
CA ALA A 320 0.76 -20.36 0.38
C ALA A 320 0.80 -18.83 0.28
N ILE A 321 0.96 -18.27 -0.93
CA ILE A 321 0.92 -16.81 -1.15
C ILE A 321 -0.44 -16.22 -0.77
N PHE A 322 -1.54 -16.87 -1.15
CA PHE A 322 -2.87 -16.43 -0.75
C PHE A 322 -3.02 -16.34 0.77
N ILE A 323 -2.63 -17.39 1.51
CA ILE A 323 -2.70 -17.44 2.98
C ILE A 323 -1.79 -16.38 3.61
N ALA A 324 -0.56 -16.22 3.10
CA ALA A 324 0.35 -15.18 3.56
C ALA A 324 -0.29 -13.78 3.50
N HIS A 325 -0.86 -13.46 2.34
CA HIS A 325 -1.45 -12.13 2.13
C HIS A 325 -2.81 -11.95 2.78
N LEU A 326 -3.55 -13.01 2.99
CA LEU A 326 -4.74 -13.00 3.83
C LEU A 326 -4.38 -12.60 5.27
N ALA A 327 -3.37 -13.24 5.87
CA ALA A 327 -2.93 -12.94 7.22
C ALA A 327 -2.32 -11.53 7.35
N SER A 328 -1.48 -11.12 6.40
CA SER A 328 -0.84 -9.78 6.42
C SER A 328 -1.85 -8.65 6.27
N ASN A 329 -2.88 -8.83 5.44
CA ASN A 329 -3.89 -7.79 5.24
C ASN A 329 -4.93 -7.68 6.35
N ILE A 330 -5.11 -8.71 7.16
CA ILE A 330 -5.77 -8.59 8.46
C ILE A 330 -5.03 -7.58 9.35
N LEU A 331 -3.68 -7.67 9.38
CA LEU A 331 -2.85 -6.71 10.14
C LEU A 331 -2.84 -5.32 9.51
N PHE A 332 -2.82 -5.23 8.19
CA PHE A 332 -2.92 -3.95 7.49
C PHE A 332 -4.24 -3.25 7.86
N ALA A 333 -5.35 -3.96 7.79
CA ALA A 333 -6.66 -3.43 8.21
C ALA A 333 -6.68 -3.01 9.68
N ALA A 334 -6.08 -3.81 10.57
CA ALA A 334 -5.99 -3.46 11.99
C ALA A 334 -5.09 -2.22 12.23
N GLY A 335 -4.03 -2.06 11.45
CA GLY A 335 -3.11 -0.91 11.52
C GLY A 335 -3.75 0.38 11.04
N THR A 336 -4.38 0.38 9.87
CA THR A 336 -5.07 1.56 9.32
C THR A 336 -6.25 1.96 10.20
N PHE A 337 -7.07 1.00 10.65
CA PHE A 337 -8.14 1.26 11.61
C PHE A 337 -7.61 1.81 12.94
N GLY A 338 -6.47 1.27 13.43
CA GLY A 338 -5.82 1.73 14.64
C GLY A 338 -5.46 3.22 14.57
N VAL A 339 -4.90 3.67 13.45
CA VAL A 339 -4.59 5.09 13.23
C VAL A 339 -5.88 5.92 13.17
N LEU A 340 -6.89 5.48 12.42
CA LEU A 340 -8.17 6.20 12.32
C LEU A 340 -8.91 6.33 13.65
N SER A 341 -8.89 5.29 14.49
CA SER A 341 -9.70 5.21 15.72
C SER A 341 -9.00 5.73 16.97
N SER A 342 -7.65 5.82 16.97
CA SER A 342 -6.88 6.17 18.17
C SER A 342 -6.50 7.64 18.28
N PHE A 343 -6.65 8.40 17.20
CA PHE A 343 -6.24 9.80 17.14
C PHE A 343 -7.46 10.71 16.93
N HIS A 344 -7.42 11.90 17.54
CA HIS A 344 -8.40 12.95 17.29
C HIS A 344 -8.29 13.49 15.87
N LEU A 345 -9.35 14.13 15.40
CA LEU A 345 -9.42 14.68 14.05
C LEU A 345 -8.23 15.58 13.71
N THR A 346 -7.82 16.46 14.64
CA THR A 346 -6.69 17.38 14.49
C THR A 346 -5.33 16.67 14.36
N GLN A 347 -5.19 15.46 14.90
CA GLN A 347 -3.97 14.66 14.92
C GLN A 347 -3.92 13.61 13.81
N THR A 348 -5.05 13.34 13.15
CA THR A 348 -5.18 12.20 12.22
C THR A 348 -4.21 12.29 11.03
N ALA A 349 -4.06 13.46 10.40
CA ALA A 349 -3.14 13.64 9.29
C ALA A 349 -1.69 13.42 9.71
N SER A 350 -1.29 13.95 10.87
CA SER A 350 0.06 13.77 11.43
C SER A 350 0.34 12.32 11.83
N ALA A 351 -0.64 11.64 12.43
CA ALA A 351 -0.53 10.23 12.78
C ALA A 351 -0.40 9.34 11.54
N SER A 352 -1.24 9.57 10.54
CA SER A 352 -1.21 8.85 9.27
C SER A 352 0.09 9.08 8.51
N GLY A 353 0.54 10.33 8.37
CA GLY A 353 1.82 10.66 7.76
C GLY A 353 3.00 10.02 8.48
N LYS A 354 2.98 10.00 9.82
CA LYS A 354 4.03 9.35 10.63
C LYS A 354 4.04 7.83 10.47
N ALA A 355 2.86 7.20 10.46
CA ALA A 355 2.73 5.76 10.23
C ALA A 355 3.26 5.39 8.84
N TRP A 356 2.92 6.17 7.81
CA TRP A 356 3.42 5.97 6.45
C TRP A 356 4.95 6.11 6.36
N ARG A 357 5.51 7.16 6.94
CA ARG A 357 6.98 7.36 6.96
C ARG A 357 7.71 6.19 7.60
N TRP A 358 7.23 5.70 8.73
CA TRP A 358 7.85 4.58 9.42
C TRP A 358 7.66 3.26 8.67
N GLN A 359 6.51 3.07 8.04
CA GLN A 359 6.26 1.92 7.17
C GLN A 359 7.23 1.91 5.99
N THR A 360 7.36 3.04 5.29
CA THR A 360 8.27 3.21 4.15
C THR A 360 9.73 2.97 4.56
N LEU A 361 10.14 3.57 5.68
CA LEU A 361 11.50 3.39 6.20
C LEU A 361 11.78 1.94 6.57
N SER A 362 10.86 1.28 7.26
CA SER A 362 10.98 -0.15 7.61
C SER A 362 11.03 -1.02 6.36
N ALA A 363 10.14 -0.78 5.40
CA ALA A 363 10.13 -1.50 4.12
C ALA A 363 11.48 -1.37 3.41
N SER A 364 11.97 -0.16 3.24
CA SER A 364 13.22 0.11 2.51
C SER A 364 14.45 -0.47 3.22
N LEU A 365 14.52 -0.30 4.54
CA LEU A 365 15.64 -0.81 5.34
C LEU A 365 15.74 -2.35 5.27
N PHE A 366 14.65 -3.02 5.59
CA PHE A 366 14.66 -4.49 5.65
C PHE A 366 14.76 -5.13 4.26
N THR A 367 14.17 -4.49 3.22
CA THR A 367 14.36 -4.93 1.83
C THR A 367 15.81 -4.74 1.38
N GLY A 368 16.44 -3.60 1.73
CA GLY A 368 17.85 -3.37 1.41
C GLY A 368 18.77 -4.38 2.08
N ILE A 369 18.54 -4.70 3.36
CA ILE A 369 19.28 -5.75 4.07
C ILE A 369 19.05 -7.12 3.39
N ALA A 370 17.81 -7.44 3.03
CA ALA A 370 17.51 -8.70 2.35
C ALA A 370 18.19 -8.80 0.97
N ALA A 371 18.24 -7.71 0.21
CA ALA A 371 18.95 -7.67 -1.07
C ALA A 371 20.46 -7.90 -0.88
N ALA A 372 21.08 -7.27 0.12
CA ALA A 372 22.49 -7.47 0.44
C ALA A 372 22.80 -8.92 0.87
N VAL A 373 21.96 -9.50 1.72
CA VAL A 373 22.10 -10.91 2.13
C VAL A 373 21.87 -11.86 0.95
N ALA A 374 20.88 -11.56 0.08
CA ALA A 374 20.60 -12.37 -1.08
C ALA A 374 21.76 -12.38 -2.10
N ALA A 375 22.47 -11.27 -2.24
CA ALA A 375 23.65 -11.18 -3.10
C ALA A 375 24.81 -12.08 -2.64
N GLY A 376 24.97 -12.28 -1.33
CA GLY A 376 26.04 -13.12 -0.77
C GLY A 376 25.64 -14.58 -0.51
N PHE A 377 24.39 -14.82 -0.12
CA PHE A 377 23.93 -16.11 0.41
C PHE A 377 22.72 -16.69 -0.30
N GLY A 378 22.21 -16.00 -1.31
CA GLY A 378 21.02 -16.40 -2.06
C GLY A 378 19.68 -15.96 -1.41
N SER A 379 18.62 -15.99 -2.23
CA SER A 379 17.30 -15.45 -1.90
C SER A 379 16.60 -16.21 -0.75
N VAL A 380 16.81 -17.53 -0.66
CA VAL A 380 16.21 -18.35 0.42
C VAL A 380 16.85 -18.02 1.77
N ALA A 381 18.18 -17.93 1.81
CA ALA A 381 18.89 -17.55 3.04
C ALA A 381 18.48 -16.14 3.50
N ALA A 382 18.35 -15.19 2.56
CA ALA A 382 17.88 -13.84 2.85
C ALA A 382 16.45 -13.83 3.40
N LEU A 383 15.54 -14.61 2.81
CA LEU A 383 14.17 -14.73 3.28
C LEU A 383 14.14 -15.22 4.74
N TYR A 384 14.81 -16.33 5.03
CA TYR A 384 14.80 -16.91 6.37
C TYR A 384 15.50 -16.02 7.39
N ALA A 385 16.70 -15.52 7.09
CA ALA A 385 17.46 -14.74 8.04
C ALA A 385 16.80 -13.37 8.33
N VAL A 386 16.52 -12.59 7.28
CA VAL A 386 16.07 -11.21 7.46
C VAL A 386 14.64 -11.14 7.96
N SER A 387 13.72 -11.90 7.36
CA SER A 387 12.31 -11.84 7.79
C SER A 387 12.10 -12.49 9.17
N SER A 388 12.87 -13.52 9.54
CA SER A 388 12.80 -14.10 10.89
C SER A 388 13.39 -13.16 11.95
N ALA A 389 14.53 -12.52 11.66
CA ALA A 389 15.11 -11.51 12.56
C ALA A 389 14.15 -10.33 12.75
N ALA A 390 13.52 -9.86 11.66
CA ALA A 390 12.48 -8.82 11.71
C ALA A 390 11.28 -9.27 12.55
N LEU A 391 10.81 -10.51 12.40
CA LEU A 391 9.69 -11.04 13.20
C LEU A 391 10.03 -11.07 14.70
N VAL A 392 11.22 -11.52 15.06
CA VAL A 392 11.69 -11.52 16.48
C VAL A 392 11.75 -10.10 17.02
N MET A 393 12.36 -9.17 16.28
CA MET A 393 12.43 -7.76 16.67
C MET A 393 11.03 -7.15 16.85
N VAL A 394 10.12 -7.37 15.90
CA VAL A 394 8.74 -6.90 15.97
C VAL A 394 8.00 -7.50 17.17
N ALA A 395 8.19 -8.81 17.44
CA ALA A 395 7.58 -9.46 18.60
C ALA A 395 8.02 -8.82 19.91
N LEU A 396 9.30 -8.46 20.04
CA LEU A 396 9.84 -7.76 21.21
C LEU A 396 9.25 -6.34 21.34
N ILE A 397 9.19 -5.59 20.23
CA ILE A 397 8.62 -4.23 20.21
C ILE A 397 7.14 -4.26 20.59
N VAL A 398 6.34 -5.13 19.96
CA VAL A 398 4.90 -5.21 20.22
C VAL A 398 4.58 -5.69 21.64
N ARG A 399 5.42 -6.57 22.20
CA ARG A 399 5.31 -6.99 23.61
C ARG A 399 5.58 -5.83 24.58
N ARG A 400 6.55 -4.96 24.27
CA ARG A 400 6.87 -3.79 25.12
C ARG A 400 5.69 -2.80 25.23
N TYR A 401 4.85 -2.71 24.20
CA TYR A 401 3.66 -1.84 24.17
C TYR A 401 2.37 -2.65 24.35
N ARG A 402 2.39 -3.69 25.18
CA ARG A 402 1.20 -4.46 25.56
C ARG A 402 0.33 -3.63 26.51
N GLU A 403 -0.98 -3.58 26.22
CA GLU A 403 -2.00 -3.05 27.14
C GLU A 403 -2.27 -4.04 28.25
#